data_d747e7dd7de8cb60054fdb597ab3a294
#
_entry.id   d747e7dd7de8cb60054fdb597ab3a294
#
_cell.length_a   1.000
_cell.length_b   1.000
_cell.length_c   1.000
_cell.angle_alpha   90.00
_cell.angle_beta   90.00
_cell.angle_gamma   90.00
#
_symmetry.space_group_name_H-M   'P 1'
#
loop_
_entity.id
_entity.type
_entity.pdbx_description
1 polymer ?
#
loop_
_entity_poly.entity_id
_entity_poly.type
_entity_poly.pdbx_seq_one_letter_code
_entity_poly.pdbx_strand_id
1 'polypeptide(L)'
;MFGFGKLRFKGVDKKHIDDPEHVADYQSAQAIGRVRLGELCLYYQDLGKKYYVPYDHIERAFCRISECQPDDSPAYYYYRLILVHGGKEFANLIFNEEADVDRLLELI
;
A
#
# COMPACT_ATOMS: atom_id res chain seq x y z
N MET A 1 1.19 -22.54 -19.51
CA MET A 1 0.85 -22.08 -18.99
C MET A 1 0.20 -21.26 -18.93
N PHE A 2 -0.19 -21.12 -18.69
CA PHE A 2 -0.83 -20.51 -18.68
C PHE A 2 -0.86 -19.35 -18.49
N GLY A 3 -1.27 -18.84 -18.88
CA GLY A 3 -1.52 -17.57 -19.23
C GLY A 3 -2.05 -16.68 -18.26
N PHE A 4 -1.61 -16.81 -17.15
CA PHE A 4 -1.91 -15.88 -16.18
C PHE A 4 -1.16 -14.66 -16.51
N GLY A 5 -1.69 -13.52 -16.49
CA GLY A 5 -1.06 -12.28 -16.77
C GLY A 5 0.24 -12.13 -16.00
N LYS A 6 1.23 -11.55 -16.60
CA LYS A 6 2.47 -11.21 -15.90
C LYS A 6 2.16 -10.29 -14.74
N LEU A 7 2.88 -10.46 -13.64
CA LEU A 7 2.83 -9.48 -12.57
C LEU A 7 3.44 -8.19 -13.09
N ARG A 8 2.63 -7.16 -13.11
CA ARG A 8 3.03 -5.84 -13.58
C ARG A 8 2.64 -4.82 -12.53
N PHE A 9 3.58 -3.96 -12.18
CA PHE A 9 3.37 -2.95 -11.16
C PHE A 9 3.41 -1.58 -11.79
N LYS A 10 2.45 -0.73 -11.42
CA LYS A 10 2.44 0.67 -11.82
C LYS A 10 3.16 1.49 -10.77
N GLY A 11 4.10 2.32 -11.20
CA GLY A 11 4.80 3.20 -10.30
C GLY A 11 4.05 4.48 -10.05
N VAL A 12 4.44 5.19 -9.00
CA VAL A 12 3.89 6.50 -8.69
C VAL A 12 4.19 7.52 -9.78
N ASP A 13 5.21 7.26 -10.60
CA ASP A 13 5.56 8.06 -11.77
C ASP A 13 4.82 7.61 -13.04
N LYS A 14 3.83 6.72 -12.89
CA LYS A 14 3.02 6.14 -13.98
C LYS A 14 3.77 5.19 -14.89
N LYS A 15 5.02 4.85 -14.58
CA LYS A 15 5.75 3.82 -15.30
C LYS A 15 5.34 2.45 -14.82
N HIS A 16 5.51 1.45 -15.68
CA HIS A 16 5.22 0.07 -15.33
C HIS A 16 6.52 -0.72 -15.23
N ILE A 17 6.60 -1.62 -14.26
CA ILE A 17 7.71 -2.55 -14.15
C ILE A 17 7.16 -3.97 -14.06
N ASP A 18 7.85 -4.90 -14.69
CA ASP A 18 7.53 -6.32 -14.63
C ASP A 18 8.80 -7.17 -14.61
N ASP A 19 9.91 -6.59 -14.25
CA ASP A 19 11.20 -7.27 -14.23
C ASP A 19 11.25 -8.36 -13.15
N PRO A 20 12.02 -9.42 -13.38
CA PRO A 20 12.06 -10.55 -12.42
C PRO A 20 12.49 -10.16 -11.02
N GLU A 21 13.33 -9.15 -10.87
CA GLU A 21 13.81 -8.71 -9.56
C GLU A 21 12.67 -8.17 -8.71
N HIS A 22 11.83 -7.29 -9.27
CA HIS A 22 10.68 -6.74 -8.54
C HIS A 22 9.59 -7.78 -8.33
N VAL A 23 9.39 -8.68 -9.30
CA VAL A 23 8.43 -9.77 -9.14
C VAL A 23 8.84 -10.67 -7.98
N ALA A 24 10.13 -11.02 -7.90
CA ALA A 24 10.63 -11.84 -6.81
C ALA A 24 10.53 -11.13 -5.46
N ASP A 25 10.85 -9.83 -5.43
CA ASP A 25 10.74 -9.01 -4.24
C ASP A 25 9.28 -8.97 -3.72
N TYR A 26 8.35 -8.79 -4.62
CA TYR A 26 6.92 -8.79 -4.28
C TYR A 26 6.48 -10.15 -3.71
N GLN A 27 6.91 -11.23 -4.34
CA GLN A 27 6.50 -12.59 -3.92
C GLN A 27 7.07 -12.98 -2.58
N SER A 28 8.24 -12.49 -2.23
CA SER A 28 8.88 -12.77 -0.93
C SER A 28 8.59 -11.71 0.12
N ALA A 29 7.85 -10.67 -0.21
CA ALA A 29 7.59 -9.56 0.68
C ALA A 29 6.65 -9.94 1.82
N GLN A 30 6.82 -9.27 2.96
CA GLN A 30 5.95 -9.44 4.10
C GLN A 30 4.61 -8.73 3.84
N ALA A 31 3.51 -9.47 3.92
CA ALA A 31 2.18 -8.90 3.75
C ALA A 31 1.64 -8.39 5.07
N ILE A 32 1.17 -7.15 5.07
CA ILE A 32 0.49 -6.53 6.21
C ILE A 32 -0.75 -5.86 5.64
N GLY A 33 -1.92 -6.50 5.84
CA GLY A 33 -3.13 -6.05 5.20
C GLY A 33 -3.00 -6.08 3.68
N ARG A 34 -3.30 -4.97 3.03
CA ARG A 34 -3.24 -4.86 1.57
C ARG A 34 -1.88 -4.39 1.05
N VAL A 35 -0.91 -4.27 1.95
CA VAL A 35 0.43 -3.78 1.62
C VAL A 35 1.42 -4.92 1.76
N ARG A 36 2.40 -4.96 0.87
CA ARG A 36 3.54 -5.87 0.99
C ARG A 36 4.81 -5.05 1.09
N LEU A 37 5.64 -5.39 2.05
CA LEU A 37 6.93 -4.73 2.26
C LEU A 37 8.05 -5.61 1.74
N GLY A 38 8.55 -5.27 0.55
CA GLY A 38 9.71 -5.93 -0.02
C GLY A 38 11.00 -5.24 0.40
N GLU A 39 12.12 -5.78 0.00
CA GLU A 39 13.42 -5.15 0.24
C GLU A 39 13.64 -3.94 -0.66
N LEU A 40 13.11 -3.98 -1.87
CA LEU A 40 13.29 -2.92 -2.85
C LEU A 40 12.22 -1.84 -2.74
N CYS A 41 10.98 -2.26 -2.55
CA CYS A 41 9.82 -1.35 -2.63
C CYS A 41 8.72 -1.79 -1.70
N LEU A 42 7.84 -0.84 -1.41
CA LEU A 42 6.52 -1.12 -0.87
C LEU A 42 5.58 -1.39 -2.04
N TYR A 43 4.72 -2.39 -1.90
CA TYR A 43 3.73 -2.73 -2.94
C TYR A 43 2.34 -2.71 -2.34
N TYR A 44 1.37 -2.26 -3.13
CA TYR A 44 -0.03 -2.33 -2.72
C TYR A 44 -0.93 -2.58 -3.93
N GLN A 45 -2.14 -3.04 -3.66
CA GLN A 45 -3.14 -3.28 -4.69
C GLN A 45 -4.34 -2.39 -4.44
N ASP A 46 -4.83 -1.75 -5.50
CA ASP A 46 -6.00 -0.89 -5.43
C ASP A 46 -6.76 -1.00 -6.74
N LEU A 47 -8.07 -1.23 -6.64
CA LEU A 47 -8.95 -1.38 -7.80
C LEU A 47 -8.43 -2.41 -8.81
N GLY A 48 -7.88 -3.51 -8.31
CA GLY A 48 -7.38 -4.59 -9.14
C GLY A 48 -6.02 -4.35 -9.76
N LYS A 49 -5.42 -3.19 -9.53
CA LYS A 49 -4.09 -2.85 -10.04
C LYS A 49 -3.06 -2.97 -8.94
N LYS A 50 -1.87 -3.40 -9.31
CA LYS A 50 -0.74 -3.50 -8.39
C LYS A 50 0.19 -2.33 -8.60
N TYR A 51 0.58 -1.72 -7.49
CA TYR A 51 1.44 -0.54 -7.50
C TYR A 51 2.73 -0.82 -6.74
N TYR A 52 3.81 -0.16 -7.13
CA TYR A 52 5.06 -0.19 -6.40
C TYR A 52 5.48 1.22 -6.00
N VAL A 53 6.11 1.32 -4.84
CA VAL A 53 6.59 2.59 -4.32
C VAL A 53 8.00 2.38 -3.78
N PRO A 54 9.04 2.93 -4.43
CA PRO A 54 10.37 2.92 -3.83
C PRO A 54 10.34 3.62 -2.48
N TYR A 55 11.05 3.07 -1.51
CA TYR A 55 11.02 3.63 -0.15
C TYR A 55 11.49 5.08 -0.10
N ASP A 56 12.47 5.45 -0.93
CA ASP A 56 12.97 6.81 -0.97
C ASP A 56 12.00 7.81 -1.60
N HIS A 57 10.93 7.32 -2.22
CA HIS A 57 9.87 8.19 -2.73
C HIS A 57 8.93 8.64 -1.61
N ILE A 58 8.91 7.94 -0.50
CA ILE A 58 8.01 8.25 0.62
C ILE A 58 8.67 9.32 1.49
N GLU A 59 8.21 10.55 1.38
CA GLU A 59 8.72 11.64 2.23
C GLU A 59 8.13 11.57 3.62
N ARG A 60 6.85 11.17 3.71
CA ARG A 60 6.13 11.09 4.97
C ARG A 60 5.07 10.02 4.89
N ALA A 61 4.85 9.34 6.00
CA ALA A 61 3.78 8.35 6.14
C ALA A 61 3.11 8.57 7.49
N PHE A 62 1.78 8.50 7.52
CA PHE A 62 1.04 8.67 8.77
C PHE A 62 -0.31 7.96 8.69
N CYS A 63 -0.92 7.79 9.85
CA CYS A 63 -2.26 7.20 9.97
C CYS A 63 -3.29 8.30 10.11
N ARG A 64 -4.35 8.22 9.31
CA ARG A 64 -5.52 9.09 9.44
C ARG A 64 -6.68 8.23 9.91
N ILE A 65 -7.26 8.58 11.04
CA ILE A 65 -8.40 7.86 11.60
C ILE A 65 -9.67 8.56 11.15
N SER A 66 -10.58 7.80 10.56
CA SER A 66 -11.88 8.31 10.11
C SER A 66 -12.99 7.59 10.86
N GLU A 67 -13.96 8.33 11.34
CA GLU A 67 -15.12 7.78 12.02
C GLU A 67 -16.29 7.70 11.05
N CYS A 68 -17.01 6.58 11.10
CA CYS A 68 -18.26 6.42 10.40
C CYS A 68 -19.33 6.06 11.39
N GLN A 69 -20.44 6.83 11.41
CA GLN A 69 -21.53 6.59 12.33
C GLN A 69 -22.83 6.45 11.54
N PRO A 70 -23.22 5.19 11.21
CA PRO A 70 -24.51 4.94 10.56
C PRO A 70 -25.67 5.27 11.51
N ASP A 71 -26.82 5.63 10.95
CA ASP A 71 -27.95 6.13 11.71
C ASP A 71 -28.42 5.20 12.83
N ASP A 72 -28.46 3.89 12.57
CA ASP A 72 -28.99 2.91 13.51
C ASP A 72 -27.94 1.94 14.03
N SER A 73 -26.68 2.31 13.96
CA SER A 73 -25.58 1.39 14.33
C SER A 73 -24.53 2.11 15.15
N PRO A 74 -23.73 1.37 15.93
CA PRO A 74 -22.61 1.97 16.64
C PRO A 74 -21.61 2.57 15.67
N ALA A 75 -20.91 3.61 16.10
CA ALA A 75 -19.83 4.19 15.33
C ALA A 75 -18.71 3.15 15.12
N TYR A 76 -18.08 3.23 13.94
CA TYR A 76 -16.91 2.41 13.69
C TYR A 76 -15.84 3.27 13.01
N TYR A 77 -14.59 2.78 13.04
CA TYR A 77 -13.46 3.58 12.61
C TYR A 77 -12.74 2.87 11.47
N TYR A 78 -12.22 3.69 10.55
CA TYR A 78 -11.27 3.23 9.53
C TYR A 78 -9.92 3.82 9.84
N TYR A 79 -8.89 3.07 9.52
CA TYR A 79 -7.51 3.51 9.69
C TYR A 79 -6.91 3.60 8.30
N ARG A 80 -6.40 4.75 7.94
CA ARG A 80 -5.87 5.00 6.61
C ARG A 80 -4.39 5.23 6.68
N LEU A 81 -3.63 4.47 5.89
CA LEU A 81 -2.22 4.74 5.70
C LEU A 81 -2.10 5.78 4.60
N ILE A 82 -1.52 6.92 4.93
CA ILE A 82 -1.33 8.02 3.99
C ILE A 82 0.15 8.14 3.67
N LEU A 83 0.48 8.13 2.38
CA LEU A 83 1.84 8.30 1.90
C LEU A 83 1.95 9.63 1.14
N VAL A 84 3.02 10.38 1.42
CA VAL A 84 3.19 11.74 0.91
C VAL A 84 4.51 11.86 0.15
N HIS A 85 4.47 12.56 -0.97
CA HIS A 85 5.65 12.94 -1.74
C HIS A 85 5.41 14.32 -2.36
N GLY A 86 6.42 15.19 -2.29
CA GLY A 86 6.30 16.53 -2.84
C GLY A 86 5.20 17.36 -2.20
N GLY A 87 4.93 17.12 -0.92
CA GLY A 87 3.86 17.79 -0.19
C GLY A 87 2.46 17.33 -0.55
N LYS A 88 2.34 16.28 -1.37
CA LYS A 88 1.03 15.75 -1.80
C LYS A 88 0.85 14.32 -1.37
N GLU A 89 -0.37 13.99 -0.96
CA GLU A 89 -0.76 12.61 -0.67
C GLU A 89 -0.91 11.86 -1.99
N PHE A 90 -0.16 10.78 -2.15
CA PHE A 90 -0.24 9.97 -3.37
C PHE A 90 -0.83 8.58 -3.12
N ALA A 91 -0.95 8.16 -1.88
CA ALA A 91 -1.59 6.90 -1.54
C ALA A 91 -2.42 7.06 -0.27
N ASN A 92 -3.59 6.42 -0.28
CA ASN A 92 -4.55 6.48 0.81
C ASN A 92 -5.18 5.09 0.90
N LEU A 93 -4.65 4.27 1.81
CA LEU A 93 -5.02 2.85 1.89
C LEU A 93 -5.79 2.58 3.18
N ILE A 94 -6.97 2.00 3.04
CA ILE A 94 -7.86 1.73 4.17
C ILE A 94 -7.51 0.40 4.81
N PHE A 95 -7.43 0.40 6.14
CA PHE A 95 -7.21 -0.78 6.96
C PHE A 95 -8.31 -0.88 8.01
N ASN A 96 -8.67 -2.10 8.37
CA ASN A 96 -9.64 -2.35 9.44
C ASN A 96 -8.99 -2.38 10.81
N GLU A 97 -7.68 -2.64 10.86
CA GLU A 97 -6.95 -2.80 12.11
C GLU A 97 -5.90 -1.71 12.24
N GLU A 98 -5.99 -0.92 13.31
CA GLU A 98 -4.99 0.10 13.60
C GLU A 98 -3.59 -0.50 13.76
N ALA A 99 -3.52 -1.68 14.37
CA ALA A 99 -2.25 -2.35 14.60
C ALA A 99 -1.47 -2.60 13.30
N ASP A 100 -2.17 -2.87 12.19
CA ASP A 100 -1.52 -3.07 10.90
C ASP A 100 -0.87 -1.79 10.40
N VAL A 101 -1.56 -0.66 10.54
CA VAL A 101 -1.00 0.64 10.13
C VAL A 101 0.18 1.01 11.01
N ASP A 102 0.05 0.81 12.33
CA ASP A 102 1.15 1.10 13.26
C ASP A 102 2.39 0.28 12.91
N ARG A 103 2.20 -1.00 12.59
CA ARG A 103 3.31 -1.86 12.21
C ARG A 103 3.96 -1.39 10.91
N LEU A 104 3.17 -0.99 9.94
CA LEU A 104 3.69 -0.44 8.68
C LEU A 104 4.50 0.82 8.92
N LEU A 105 4.02 1.71 9.79
CA LEU A 105 4.72 2.94 10.11
C LEU A 105 6.05 2.69 10.82
N GLU A 106 6.15 1.61 11.58
CA GLU A 106 7.41 1.22 12.20
C GLU A 106 8.42 0.67 11.19
N LEU A 107 7.93 -0.01 10.15
CA LEU A 107 8.78 -0.71 9.20
C LEU A 107 9.16 0.11 7.95
N ILE A 108 8.42 1.17 7.67
CA ILE A 108 8.69 2.03 6.52
C ILE A 108 9.87 2.98 6.75
#